data_3d494b6ced9865c41cb4ea0db5d2cb84
#
_entry.id   3d494b6ced9865c41cb4ea0db5d2cb84
#
_cell.length_a   1.000
_cell.length_b   1.000
_cell.length_c   1.000
_cell.angle_alpha   90.00
_cell.angle_beta   90.00
_cell.angle_gamma   90.00
#
_symmetry.space_group_name_H-M   'P 1'
#
loop_
_entity.id
_entity.type
_entity.pdbx_description
1 polymer ?
#
loop_
_entity_poly.entity_id
_entity_poly.type
_entity_poly.pdbx_seq_one_letter_code
_entity_poly.pdbx_strand_id
1 'polypeptide(L)'
;ANDLPSEPQPWEFRAKNVWQRFCIIIGGILVNFVAALFIFGMVLFHWGKDTMPLSQIHTGLYYSDLMLSEGFQQQDKILTVNGQEPQDLSEVMQSIIIDGQRDVLVLRGTDTIRLTMSEDLGERYLALQNDIDREEREKARADKSYQKKGYTLISLFMPFVVDSVMPGGAASYGNMQAGDSIVGVNGIDGLCYLQITNELAKYPCDSVTLDFYRAGQPMQVRLFIGDQAKIGVFAKGAGAFYTPVHTDYTFFQAIPAGIQYGWDFLVSYVKQFRLIFTKEGAQSVGGFGAISNMFPE
;
A
#
# COMPACT_ATOMS: atom_id res chain seq x y z
N ALA A 1 -4.97 35.49 -38.60
CA ALA A 1 -3.81 34.77 -39.14
C ALA A 1 -2.59 35.64 -38.84
N ASN A 2 -1.70 35.19 -37.98
CA ASN A 2 -0.44 35.90 -37.71
C ASN A 2 0.47 35.67 -38.93
N ASP A 3 0.67 36.71 -39.74
CA ASP A 3 1.65 36.73 -40.82
C ASP A 3 3.06 36.76 -40.21
N LEU A 4 3.57 35.55 -39.93
CA LEU A 4 4.97 35.39 -39.52
C LEU A 4 5.86 35.75 -40.73
N PRO A 5 6.96 36.54 -40.54
CA PRO A 5 7.87 36.88 -41.61
C PRO A 5 8.32 35.64 -42.37
N SER A 6 8.41 35.72 -43.70
CA SER A 6 8.78 34.60 -44.56
C SER A 6 10.18 34.07 -44.26
N GLU A 7 11.10 34.92 -43.82
CA GLU A 7 12.45 34.52 -43.41
C GLU A 7 12.56 34.48 -41.87
N PRO A 8 12.97 33.33 -41.29
CA PRO A 8 13.11 33.18 -39.85
C PRO A 8 14.28 34.01 -39.33
N GLN A 9 14.03 34.81 -38.30
CA GLN A 9 15.06 35.60 -37.63
C GLN A 9 16.07 34.68 -36.91
N PRO A 10 17.36 35.10 -36.75
CA PRO A 10 18.41 34.26 -36.18
C PRO A 10 18.13 33.76 -34.74
N TRP A 11 17.26 34.44 -33.99
CA TRP A 11 16.84 34.06 -32.60
C TRP A 11 15.61 33.17 -32.56
N GLU A 12 14.90 33.00 -33.72
CA GLU A 12 13.71 32.16 -33.74
C GLU A 12 14.06 30.68 -33.72
N PHE A 13 13.20 29.88 -33.12
CA PHE A 13 13.32 28.41 -33.08
C PHE A 13 13.42 27.80 -34.50
N ARG A 14 12.73 28.42 -35.48
CA ARG A 14 12.73 27.97 -36.87
C ARG A 14 14.09 28.16 -37.56
N ALA A 15 14.91 29.13 -37.12
CA ALA A 15 16.24 29.40 -37.67
C ALA A 15 17.33 28.48 -37.10
N LYS A 16 17.03 27.73 -36.00
CA LYS A 16 18.00 26.89 -35.32
C LYS A 16 18.19 25.55 -36.02
N ASN A 17 19.41 25.02 -35.96
CA ASN A 17 19.69 23.70 -36.48
C ASN A 17 19.00 22.60 -35.61
N VAL A 18 18.96 21.35 -36.11
CA VAL A 18 18.26 20.23 -35.47
C VAL A 18 18.73 20.01 -34.01
N TRP A 19 20.05 20.09 -33.78
CA TRP A 19 20.62 19.92 -32.43
C TRP A 19 20.21 21.03 -31.47
N GLN A 20 20.19 22.28 -31.92
CA GLN A 20 19.76 23.41 -31.10
C GLN A 20 18.29 23.33 -30.75
N ARG A 21 17.43 22.93 -31.74
CA ARG A 21 16.00 22.70 -31.47
C ARG A 21 15.80 21.57 -30.44
N PHE A 22 16.55 20.47 -30.60
CA PHE A 22 16.55 19.38 -29.66
C PHE A 22 16.96 19.82 -28.23
N CYS A 23 18.03 20.58 -28.10
CA CYS A 23 18.48 21.12 -26.82
C CYS A 23 17.46 22.08 -26.18
N ILE A 24 16.77 22.90 -27.00
CA ILE A 24 15.72 23.81 -26.47
C ILE A 24 14.53 23.00 -25.92
N ILE A 25 14.09 21.95 -26.65
CA ILE A 25 12.96 21.12 -26.22
C ILE A 25 13.34 20.29 -24.98
N ILE A 26 14.49 19.64 -25.00
CA ILE A 26 14.96 18.80 -23.89
C ILE A 26 15.37 19.65 -22.68
N GLY A 27 15.83 20.87 -22.89
CA GLY A 27 16.28 21.76 -21.81
C GLY A 27 15.21 21.97 -20.74
N GLY A 28 13.95 22.17 -21.13
CA GLY A 28 12.85 22.26 -20.20
C GLY A 28 12.63 20.99 -19.38
N ILE A 29 12.69 19.83 -20.05
CA ILE A 29 12.53 18.51 -19.38
C ILE A 29 13.70 18.28 -18.42
N LEU A 30 14.93 18.56 -18.86
CA LEU A 30 16.14 18.40 -18.04
C LEU A 30 16.12 19.29 -16.80
N VAL A 31 15.72 20.55 -16.92
CA VAL A 31 15.59 21.47 -15.78
C VAL A 31 14.55 20.95 -14.79
N ASN A 32 13.39 20.50 -15.27
CA ASN A 32 12.37 19.93 -14.40
C ASN A 32 12.87 18.66 -13.69
N PHE A 33 13.62 17.81 -14.40
CA PHE A 33 14.22 16.61 -13.80
C PHE A 33 15.22 16.94 -12.70
N VAL A 34 16.15 17.87 -12.97
CA VAL A 34 17.13 18.35 -11.96
C VAL A 34 16.43 19.01 -10.79
N ALA A 35 15.40 19.82 -11.05
CA ALA A 35 14.60 20.45 -9.99
C ALA A 35 13.87 19.40 -9.13
N ALA A 36 13.33 18.34 -9.74
CA ALA A 36 12.69 17.25 -9.00
C ALA A 36 13.69 16.53 -8.06
N LEU A 37 14.90 16.21 -8.55
CA LEU A 37 15.93 15.59 -7.71
C LEU A 37 16.33 16.50 -6.53
N PHE A 38 16.44 17.81 -6.78
CA PHE A 38 16.71 18.77 -5.73
C PHE A 38 15.57 18.84 -4.69
N ILE A 39 14.31 18.83 -5.16
CA ILE A 39 13.13 18.81 -4.27
C ILE A 39 13.13 17.55 -3.41
N PHE A 40 13.44 16.37 -3.96
CA PHE A 40 13.57 15.14 -3.16
C PHE A 40 14.63 15.29 -2.07
N GLY A 41 15.80 15.87 -2.39
CA GLY A 41 16.82 16.17 -1.39
C GLY A 41 16.30 17.12 -0.29
N MET A 42 15.60 18.19 -0.65
CA MET A 42 15.03 19.12 0.32
C MET A 42 13.96 18.48 1.22
N VAL A 43 13.14 17.58 0.66
CA VAL A 43 12.16 16.80 1.42
C VAL A 43 12.87 15.93 2.46
N LEU A 44 13.90 15.17 2.05
CA LEU A 44 14.67 14.33 2.97
C LEU A 44 15.42 15.17 4.02
N PHE A 45 15.92 16.34 3.66
CA PHE A 45 16.57 17.25 4.60
C PHE A 45 15.61 17.79 5.67
N HIS A 46 14.37 18.11 5.29
CA HIS A 46 13.40 18.74 6.19
C HIS A 46 12.61 17.73 7.03
N TRP A 47 12.20 16.61 6.44
CA TRP A 47 11.33 15.62 7.10
C TRP A 47 12.03 14.30 7.41
N GLY A 48 13.26 14.08 6.94
CA GLY A 48 13.91 12.79 7.08
C GLY A 48 13.21 11.69 6.27
N LYS A 49 13.47 10.44 6.64
CA LYS A 49 12.82 9.26 6.07
C LYS A 49 12.42 8.31 7.19
N ASP A 50 11.14 7.99 7.29
CA ASP A 50 10.65 6.93 8.14
C ASP A 50 10.67 5.60 7.37
N THR A 51 11.32 4.60 7.94
CA THR A 51 11.35 3.23 7.41
C THR A 51 10.88 2.25 8.48
N MET A 52 10.21 1.18 8.06
CA MET A 52 9.83 0.07 8.93
C MET A 52 10.67 -1.17 8.53
N PRO A 53 11.85 -1.37 9.14
CA PRO A 53 12.67 -2.52 8.82
C PRO A 53 11.95 -3.82 9.13
N LEU A 54 12.02 -4.79 8.20
CA LEU A 54 11.42 -6.12 8.40
C LEU A 54 11.95 -6.82 9.64
N SER A 55 13.20 -6.57 10.00
CA SER A 55 13.86 -7.11 11.20
C SER A 55 13.17 -6.71 12.52
N GLN A 56 12.45 -5.58 12.54
CA GLN A 56 11.71 -5.10 13.71
C GLN A 56 10.27 -5.64 13.78
N ILE A 57 9.81 -6.36 12.76
CA ILE A 57 8.47 -6.94 12.73
C ILE A 57 8.47 -8.28 13.48
N HIS A 58 8.19 -8.22 14.78
CA HIS A 58 8.23 -9.42 15.63
C HIS A 58 6.98 -10.30 15.48
N THR A 59 5.84 -9.72 15.16
CA THR A 59 4.53 -10.42 15.04
C THR A 59 4.35 -11.15 13.70
N GLY A 60 5.29 -10.99 12.76
CA GLY A 60 5.16 -11.49 11.40
C GLY A 60 4.26 -10.62 10.52
N LEU A 61 3.92 -11.13 9.34
CA LEU A 61 3.16 -10.40 8.33
C LEU A 61 1.77 -11.03 8.13
N TYR A 62 0.83 -10.19 7.70
CA TYR A 62 -0.45 -10.61 7.16
C TYR A 62 -0.31 -10.89 5.66
N TYR A 63 -0.87 -11.99 5.22
CA TYR A 63 -0.92 -12.41 3.82
C TYR A 63 -2.37 -12.56 3.37
N SER A 64 -2.68 -12.03 2.19
CA SER A 64 -3.98 -12.23 1.56
C SER A 64 -4.17 -13.66 1.07
N ASP A 65 -5.41 -14.03 0.73
CA ASP A 65 -5.74 -15.35 0.20
C ASP A 65 -4.91 -15.71 -1.04
N LEU A 66 -4.57 -14.71 -1.87
CA LEU A 66 -3.69 -14.91 -3.01
C LEU A 66 -2.29 -15.37 -2.58
N MET A 67 -1.71 -14.74 -1.56
CA MET A 67 -0.39 -15.13 -1.05
C MET A 67 -0.45 -16.47 -0.28
N LEU A 68 -1.54 -16.74 0.42
CA LEU A 68 -1.75 -18.06 1.07
C LEU A 68 -1.80 -19.18 0.03
N SER A 69 -2.37 -18.94 -1.16
CA SER A 69 -2.37 -19.91 -2.26
C SER A 69 -0.99 -20.17 -2.85
N GLU A 70 -0.03 -19.25 -2.67
CA GLU A 70 1.39 -19.41 -3.04
C GLU A 70 2.23 -20.13 -1.96
N GLY A 71 1.59 -20.57 -0.86
CA GLY A 71 2.23 -21.35 0.20
C GLY A 71 2.68 -20.56 1.42
N PHE A 72 2.44 -19.23 1.45
CA PHE A 72 2.65 -18.45 2.67
C PHE A 72 1.64 -18.86 3.76
N GLN A 73 2.01 -18.61 5.00
CA GLN A 73 1.11 -18.71 6.14
C GLN A 73 1.07 -17.37 6.89
N GLN A 74 -0.02 -17.13 7.62
CA GLN A 74 -0.10 -15.95 8.46
C GLN A 74 1.04 -15.93 9.46
N GLN A 75 1.60 -14.74 9.69
CA GLN A 75 2.74 -14.50 10.58
C GLN A 75 4.10 -15.04 10.09
N ASP A 76 4.21 -15.57 8.88
CA ASP A 76 5.51 -15.81 8.27
C ASP A 76 6.32 -14.50 8.23
N LYS A 77 7.64 -14.58 8.49
CA LYS A 77 8.56 -13.44 8.35
C LYS A 77 9.40 -13.64 7.10
N ILE A 78 9.40 -12.67 6.21
CA ILE A 78 10.23 -12.71 5.00
C ILE A 78 11.68 -12.43 5.40
N LEU A 79 12.58 -13.36 5.06
CA LEU A 79 14.01 -13.24 5.28
C LEU A 79 14.71 -12.72 4.02
N THR A 80 14.46 -13.36 2.88
CA THR A 80 15.07 -12.93 1.60
C THR A 80 14.09 -13.08 0.46
N VAL A 81 14.24 -12.23 -0.55
CA VAL A 81 13.58 -12.36 -1.86
C VAL A 81 14.69 -12.51 -2.89
N ASN A 82 14.71 -13.65 -3.59
CA ASN A 82 15.74 -14.01 -4.56
C ASN A 82 17.18 -13.90 -4.00
N GLY A 83 17.35 -14.28 -2.72
CA GLY A 83 18.64 -14.24 -2.01
C GLY A 83 19.07 -12.85 -1.53
N GLN A 84 18.27 -11.81 -1.73
CA GLN A 84 18.52 -10.47 -1.22
C GLN A 84 17.62 -10.21 0.00
N GLU A 85 18.16 -9.61 1.04
CA GLU A 85 17.43 -9.21 2.23
C GLU A 85 16.75 -7.87 1.98
N PRO A 86 15.41 -7.81 1.90
CA PRO A 86 14.69 -6.57 1.68
C PRO A 86 14.67 -5.72 2.95
N GLN A 87 14.83 -4.40 2.80
CA GLN A 87 14.87 -3.48 3.92
C GLN A 87 13.48 -3.29 4.55
N ASP A 88 12.47 -3.15 3.72
CA ASP A 88 11.09 -2.88 4.15
C ASP A 88 10.07 -3.63 3.29
N LEU A 89 8.79 -3.50 3.68
CA LEU A 89 7.69 -4.16 2.97
C LEU A 89 7.46 -3.63 1.55
N SER A 90 7.82 -2.36 1.30
CA SER A 90 7.70 -1.76 -0.04
C SER A 90 8.67 -2.40 -1.02
N GLU A 91 9.89 -2.68 -0.56
CA GLU A 91 10.92 -3.37 -1.35
C GLU A 91 10.51 -4.83 -1.64
N VAL A 92 9.89 -5.52 -0.66
CA VAL A 92 9.31 -6.86 -0.88
C VAL A 92 8.27 -6.81 -1.98
N MET A 93 7.31 -5.88 -1.89
CA MET A 93 6.24 -5.74 -2.88
C MET A 93 6.78 -5.41 -4.27
N GLN A 94 7.76 -4.51 -4.35
CA GLN A 94 8.42 -4.18 -5.61
C GLN A 94 9.11 -5.39 -6.21
N SER A 95 9.89 -6.13 -5.42
CA SER A 95 10.63 -7.31 -5.86
C SER A 95 9.71 -8.41 -6.38
N ILE A 96 8.62 -8.69 -5.68
CA ILE A 96 7.69 -9.76 -6.03
C ILE A 96 6.80 -9.35 -7.22
N ILE A 97 6.15 -8.20 -7.16
CA ILE A 97 5.11 -7.82 -8.12
C ILE A 97 5.71 -7.15 -9.37
N ILE A 98 6.64 -6.20 -9.18
CA ILE A 98 7.17 -5.40 -10.29
C ILE A 98 8.35 -6.10 -10.95
N ASP A 99 9.33 -6.56 -10.16
CA ASP A 99 10.53 -7.21 -10.68
C ASP A 99 10.29 -8.69 -11.04
N GLY A 100 9.17 -9.26 -10.57
CA GLY A 100 8.78 -10.62 -10.89
C GLY A 100 9.67 -11.68 -10.25
N GLN A 101 10.29 -11.37 -9.10
CA GLN A 101 11.10 -12.33 -8.35
C GLN A 101 10.19 -13.36 -7.68
N ARG A 102 10.60 -14.64 -7.68
CA ARG A 102 9.74 -15.77 -7.31
C ARG A 102 10.25 -16.60 -6.14
N ASP A 103 11.53 -16.50 -5.79
CA ASP A 103 12.14 -17.29 -4.74
C ASP A 103 12.16 -16.47 -3.44
N VAL A 104 11.40 -16.90 -2.45
CA VAL A 104 11.27 -16.23 -1.16
C VAL A 104 11.60 -17.19 -0.04
N LEU A 105 12.48 -16.75 0.85
CA LEU A 105 12.82 -17.45 2.07
C LEU A 105 12.05 -16.84 3.23
N VAL A 106 11.27 -17.64 3.92
CA VAL A 106 10.48 -17.21 5.08
C VAL A 106 10.88 -17.96 6.34
N LEU A 107 10.74 -17.29 7.48
CA LEU A 107 10.82 -17.89 8.80
C LEU A 107 9.39 -18.16 9.30
N ARG A 108 9.04 -19.42 9.46
CA ARG A 108 7.76 -19.91 9.98
C ARG A 108 7.97 -20.55 11.34
N GLY A 109 7.61 -19.84 12.38
CA GLY A 109 7.98 -20.24 13.74
C GLY A 109 9.50 -20.25 13.91
N THR A 110 10.11 -21.45 13.98
CA THR A 110 11.56 -21.66 14.06
C THR A 110 12.16 -22.17 12.75
N ASP A 111 11.33 -22.54 11.77
CA ASP A 111 11.77 -23.21 10.57
C ASP A 111 11.93 -22.24 9.41
N THR A 112 13.01 -22.37 8.69
CA THR A 112 13.24 -21.59 7.47
C THR A 112 12.74 -22.39 6.28
N ILE A 113 11.75 -21.80 5.56
CA ILE A 113 11.05 -22.41 4.44
C ILE A 113 11.31 -21.60 3.17
N ARG A 114 11.68 -22.31 2.10
CA ARG A 114 11.80 -21.70 0.78
C ARG A 114 10.50 -21.87 0.02
N LEU A 115 9.94 -20.77 -0.45
CA LEU A 115 8.74 -20.72 -1.27
C LEU A 115 9.12 -20.26 -2.68
N THR A 116 8.56 -20.93 -3.68
CA THR A 116 8.70 -20.50 -5.09
C THR A 116 7.31 -20.17 -5.60
N MET A 117 7.08 -18.89 -5.87
CA MET A 117 5.79 -18.38 -6.33
C MET A 117 5.57 -18.66 -7.81
N SER A 118 4.31 -18.71 -8.22
CA SER A 118 3.89 -18.90 -9.60
C SER A 118 4.32 -17.74 -10.50
N GLU A 119 4.57 -18.01 -11.78
CA GLU A 119 4.98 -16.99 -12.75
C GLU A 119 3.88 -15.97 -13.04
N ASP A 120 2.63 -16.37 -12.90
CA ASP A 120 1.43 -15.58 -13.16
C ASP A 120 0.95 -14.75 -11.96
N LEU A 121 1.65 -14.80 -10.82
CA LEU A 121 1.25 -14.09 -9.59
C LEU A 121 0.96 -12.61 -9.82
N GLY A 122 1.81 -11.92 -10.60
CA GLY A 122 1.63 -10.50 -10.90
C GLY A 122 0.35 -10.23 -11.70
N GLU A 123 0.03 -11.09 -12.66
CA GLU A 123 -1.19 -10.98 -13.48
C GLU A 123 -2.44 -11.27 -12.63
N ARG A 124 -2.40 -12.32 -11.81
CA ARG A 124 -3.49 -12.67 -10.87
C ARG A 124 -3.75 -11.54 -9.87
N TYR A 125 -2.68 -10.92 -9.35
CA TYR A 125 -2.81 -9.77 -8.47
C TYR A 125 -3.48 -8.58 -9.15
N LEU A 126 -3.06 -8.23 -10.39
CA LEU A 126 -3.67 -7.15 -11.15
C LEU A 126 -5.11 -7.42 -11.52
N ALA A 127 -5.44 -8.66 -11.91
CA ALA A 127 -6.82 -9.07 -12.21
C ALA A 127 -7.71 -8.89 -10.97
N LEU A 128 -7.27 -9.41 -9.82
CA LEU A 128 -7.99 -9.29 -8.55
C LEU A 128 -8.15 -7.83 -8.11
N GLN A 129 -7.10 -7.03 -8.24
CA GLN A 129 -7.17 -5.60 -7.92
C GLN A 129 -8.16 -4.85 -8.81
N ASN A 130 -8.18 -5.14 -10.12
CA ASN A 130 -9.14 -4.55 -11.05
C ASN A 130 -10.60 -4.92 -10.71
N ASP A 131 -10.85 -6.17 -10.34
CA ASP A 131 -12.18 -6.64 -9.95
C ASP A 131 -12.65 -5.95 -8.67
N ILE A 132 -11.81 -5.89 -7.64
CA ILE A 132 -12.09 -5.20 -6.38
C ILE A 132 -12.31 -3.70 -6.64
N ASP A 133 -11.44 -3.06 -7.41
CA ASP A 133 -11.59 -1.64 -7.75
C ASP A 133 -12.90 -1.35 -8.48
N ARG A 134 -13.38 -2.27 -9.32
CA ARG A 134 -14.68 -2.15 -9.98
C ARG A 134 -15.82 -2.22 -8.98
N GLU A 135 -15.82 -3.23 -8.10
CA GLU A 135 -16.85 -3.35 -7.05
C GLU A 135 -16.85 -2.15 -6.09
N GLU A 136 -15.67 -1.69 -5.68
CA GLU A 136 -15.53 -0.54 -4.77
C GLU A 136 -15.99 0.76 -5.42
N ARG A 137 -15.80 0.92 -6.74
CA ARG A 137 -16.36 2.05 -7.51
C ARG A 137 -17.89 2.00 -7.58
N GLU A 138 -18.48 0.82 -7.76
CA GLU A 138 -19.93 0.65 -7.78
C GLU A 138 -20.54 1.01 -6.41
N LYS A 139 -19.93 0.53 -5.31
CA LYS A 139 -20.35 0.89 -3.94
C LYS A 139 -20.23 2.39 -3.69
N ALA A 140 -19.14 3.02 -4.10
CA ALA A 140 -18.91 4.44 -3.95
C ALA A 140 -19.84 5.32 -4.82
N ARG A 141 -20.36 4.78 -5.94
CA ARG A 141 -21.42 5.46 -6.73
C ARG A 141 -22.77 5.36 -6.06
N ALA A 142 -23.08 4.23 -5.42
CA ALA A 142 -24.31 4.01 -4.69
C ALA A 142 -24.38 4.85 -3.40
N ASP A 143 -23.25 5.00 -2.71
CA ASP A 143 -23.13 5.76 -1.47
C ASP A 143 -21.90 6.69 -1.53
N LYS A 144 -22.14 7.99 -1.62
CA LYS A 144 -21.09 9.03 -1.66
C LYS A 144 -20.25 9.11 -0.38
N SER A 145 -20.74 8.58 0.74
CA SER A 145 -20.02 8.50 2.02
C SER A 145 -19.11 7.26 2.10
N TYR A 146 -19.22 6.34 1.13
CA TYR A 146 -18.46 5.10 1.12
C TYR A 146 -16.96 5.35 0.91
N GLN A 147 -16.16 4.88 1.84
CA GLN A 147 -14.70 4.92 1.72
C GLN A 147 -14.22 3.64 1.05
N LYS A 148 -13.60 3.77 -0.13
CA LYS A 148 -13.04 2.65 -0.87
C LYS A 148 -11.99 1.92 -0.05
N LYS A 149 -12.08 0.59 -0.04
CA LYS A 149 -11.09 -0.29 0.56
C LYS A 149 -10.13 -0.76 -0.52
N GLY A 150 -8.83 -0.51 -0.36
CA GLY A 150 -7.80 -1.07 -1.24
C GLY A 150 -7.55 -2.55 -0.91
N TYR A 151 -7.15 -3.33 -1.92
CA TYR A 151 -6.70 -4.69 -1.70
C TYR A 151 -5.29 -4.72 -1.11
N THR A 152 -5.15 -5.41 0.00
CA THR A 152 -3.87 -5.54 0.69
C THR A 152 -3.29 -6.94 0.44
N LEU A 153 -2.19 -7.02 -0.31
CA LEU A 153 -1.53 -8.29 -0.62
C LEU A 153 -0.74 -8.82 0.57
N ILE A 154 0.14 -7.98 1.11
CA ILE A 154 0.96 -8.24 2.31
C ILE A 154 0.92 -6.99 3.18
N SER A 155 0.79 -7.14 4.49
CA SER A 155 0.87 -6.04 5.44
C SER A 155 1.40 -6.49 6.80
N LEU A 156 1.49 -5.56 7.75
CA LEU A 156 1.80 -5.89 9.14
C LEU A 156 0.66 -6.72 9.75
N PHE A 157 1.01 -7.76 10.49
CA PHE A 157 0.05 -8.53 11.29
C PHE A 157 -0.28 -7.75 12.56
N MET A 158 -1.21 -6.78 12.44
CA MET A 158 -1.55 -5.87 13.53
C MET A 158 -2.58 -6.50 14.48
N PRO A 159 -2.31 -6.52 15.81
CA PRO A 159 -3.33 -6.87 16.79
C PRO A 159 -4.50 -5.88 16.76
N PHE A 160 -5.72 -6.35 17.00
CA PHE A 160 -6.87 -5.47 17.16
C PHE A 160 -7.03 -5.09 18.64
N VAL A 161 -6.33 -4.07 19.09
CA VAL A 161 -6.47 -3.54 20.43
C VAL A 161 -7.34 -2.30 20.42
N VAL A 162 -8.37 -2.27 21.24
CA VAL A 162 -9.28 -1.13 21.40
C VAL A 162 -8.52 0.04 22.02
N ASP A 163 -8.52 1.17 21.36
CA ASP A 163 -8.01 2.44 21.88
C ASP A 163 -9.09 3.19 22.64
N SER A 164 -10.27 3.33 22.00
CA SER A 164 -11.44 3.94 22.64
C SER A 164 -12.73 3.35 22.08
N VAL A 165 -13.81 3.45 22.87
CA VAL A 165 -15.15 2.95 22.55
C VAL A 165 -16.05 4.13 22.23
N MET A 166 -16.74 4.07 21.10
CA MET A 166 -17.70 5.10 20.69
C MET A 166 -18.97 5.01 21.53
N PRO A 167 -19.43 6.11 22.16
CA PRO A 167 -20.69 6.13 22.84
C PRO A 167 -21.86 5.77 21.92
N GLY A 168 -22.72 4.84 22.36
CA GLY A 168 -23.85 4.36 21.56
C GLY A 168 -23.49 3.36 20.46
N GLY A 169 -22.21 2.99 20.29
CA GLY A 169 -21.79 1.90 19.41
C GLY A 169 -22.06 0.51 20.01
N ALA A 170 -22.07 -0.53 19.18
CA ALA A 170 -22.31 -1.91 19.63
C ALA A 170 -21.36 -2.33 20.78
N ALA A 171 -20.08 -1.99 20.69
CA ALA A 171 -19.09 -2.26 21.72
C ALA A 171 -19.40 -1.58 23.08
N SER A 172 -20.01 -0.39 23.04
CA SER A 172 -20.45 0.32 24.26
C SER A 172 -21.54 -0.46 25.00
N TYR A 173 -22.51 -1.02 24.28
CA TYR A 173 -23.55 -1.88 24.87
C TYR A 173 -23.00 -3.20 25.39
N GLY A 174 -21.94 -3.72 24.77
CA GLY A 174 -21.24 -4.92 25.22
C GLY A 174 -20.23 -4.66 26.35
N ASN A 175 -20.17 -3.44 26.89
CA ASN A 175 -19.24 -3.06 27.95
C ASN A 175 -17.77 -3.31 27.61
N MET A 176 -17.41 -3.16 26.34
CA MET A 176 -16.01 -3.19 25.90
C MET A 176 -15.26 -1.94 26.40
N GLN A 177 -13.97 -2.06 26.59
CA GLN A 177 -13.12 -1.02 27.18
C GLN A 177 -11.84 -0.80 26.37
N ALA A 178 -11.24 0.36 26.57
CA ALA A 178 -9.90 0.62 26.06
C ALA A 178 -8.91 -0.42 26.64
N GLY A 179 -8.05 -0.96 25.77
CA GLY A 179 -7.10 -2.02 26.11
C GLY A 179 -7.61 -3.44 25.84
N ASP A 180 -8.89 -3.64 25.53
CA ASP A 180 -9.39 -4.95 25.09
C ASP A 180 -8.69 -5.36 23.79
N SER A 181 -8.15 -6.58 23.75
CA SER A 181 -7.49 -7.14 22.58
C SER A 181 -8.40 -8.17 21.93
N ILE A 182 -9.04 -7.81 20.81
CA ILE A 182 -9.93 -8.70 20.08
C ILE A 182 -9.07 -9.67 19.27
N VAL A 183 -9.35 -10.97 19.41
CA VAL A 183 -8.54 -12.03 18.79
C VAL A 183 -9.37 -12.99 17.95
N GLY A 184 -10.71 -12.94 18.06
CA GLY A 184 -11.58 -13.84 17.32
C GLY A 184 -12.97 -13.26 17.06
N VAL A 185 -13.63 -13.81 16.07
CA VAL A 185 -15.02 -13.51 15.68
C VAL A 185 -15.73 -14.81 15.37
N ASN A 186 -16.89 -15.04 15.99
CA ASN A 186 -17.75 -16.21 15.77
C ASN A 186 -17.01 -17.56 15.87
N GLY A 187 -16.02 -17.66 16.79
CA GLY A 187 -15.24 -18.87 17.03
C GLY A 187 -14.07 -19.07 16.04
N ILE A 188 -13.76 -18.09 15.21
CA ILE A 188 -12.54 -18.07 14.39
C ILE A 188 -11.50 -17.25 15.14
N ASP A 189 -10.47 -17.90 15.67
CA ASP A 189 -9.44 -17.29 16.51
C ASP A 189 -8.15 -16.98 15.75
N GLY A 190 -7.25 -16.26 16.40
CA GLY A 190 -5.92 -15.94 15.88
C GLY A 190 -5.92 -14.84 14.81
N LEU A 191 -6.97 -14.03 14.76
CA LEU A 191 -7.17 -13.02 13.74
C LEU A 191 -6.43 -11.71 14.08
N CYS A 192 -5.87 -11.09 13.03
CA CYS A 192 -5.36 -9.72 13.09
C CYS A 192 -6.48 -8.70 12.81
N TYR A 193 -6.17 -7.41 12.95
CA TYR A 193 -7.10 -6.31 12.70
C TYR A 193 -7.80 -6.42 11.33
N LEU A 194 -7.05 -6.69 10.26
CA LEU A 194 -7.63 -6.82 8.91
C LEU A 194 -8.57 -8.01 8.79
N GLN A 195 -8.20 -9.15 9.37
CA GLN A 195 -9.04 -10.36 9.33
C GLN A 195 -10.33 -10.15 10.13
N ILE A 196 -10.24 -9.55 11.32
CA ILE A 196 -11.42 -9.22 12.16
C ILE A 196 -12.35 -8.27 11.41
N THR A 197 -11.84 -7.21 10.81
CA THR A 197 -12.66 -6.25 10.06
C THR A 197 -13.30 -6.87 8.82
N ASN A 198 -12.60 -7.76 8.12
CA ASN A 198 -13.11 -8.49 6.98
C ASN A 198 -14.17 -9.52 7.41
N GLU A 199 -13.96 -10.20 8.55
CA GLU A 199 -14.92 -11.16 9.08
C GLU A 199 -16.21 -10.46 9.53
N LEU A 200 -16.10 -9.36 10.27
CA LEU A 200 -17.26 -8.55 10.67
C LEU A 200 -18.09 -8.06 9.48
N ALA A 201 -17.44 -7.70 8.37
CA ALA A 201 -18.11 -7.22 7.17
C ALA A 201 -19.07 -8.24 6.53
N LYS A 202 -18.98 -9.52 6.89
CA LYS A 202 -19.88 -10.58 6.41
C LYS A 202 -21.24 -10.61 7.14
N TYR A 203 -21.39 -9.89 8.26
CA TYR A 203 -22.56 -9.95 9.15
C TYR A 203 -23.23 -8.59 9.33
N PRO A 204 -23.59 -7.85 8.26
CA PRO A 204 -24.30 -6.59 8.41
C PRO A 204 -25.70 -6.83 9.02
N CYS A 205 -26.11 -5.98 9.97
CA CYS A 205 -27.38 -6.10 10.69
C CYS A 205 -27.59 -7.45 11.39
N ASP A 206 -26.51 -8.05 11.92
CA ASP A 206 -26.55 -9.34 12.59
C ASP A 206 -25.80 -9.29 13.95
N SER A 207 -25.92 -10.38 14.70
CA SER A 207 -25.21 -10.58 15.95
C SER A 207 -23.92 -11.34 15.74
N VAL A 208 -22.83 -10.81 16.25
CA VAL A 208 -21.51 -11.44 16.24
C VAL A 208 -21.03 -11.69 17.66
N THR A 209 -20.29 -12.78 17.83
CA THR A 209 -19.59 -13.07 19.07
C THR A 209 -18.14 -12.72 18.91
N LEU A 210 -17.60 -11.87 19.79
CA LEU A 210 -16.20 -11.48 19.80
C LEU A 210 -15.48 -12.19 20.92
N ASP A 211 -14.33 -12.78 20.61
CA ASP A 211 -13.39 -13.31 21.57
C ASP A 211 -12.26 -12.30 21.77
N PHE A 212 -11.99 -11.94 23.02
CA PHE A 212 -11.01 -10.90 23.35
C PHE A 212 -10.33 -11.16 24.70
N TYR A 213 -9.17 -10.54 24.88
CA TYR A 213 -8.47 -10.52 26.15
C TYR A 213 -8.61 -9.15 26.82
N ARG A 214 -8.94 -9.14 28.12
CA ARG A 214 -8.91 -7.98 28.99
C ARG A 214 -7.95 -8.22 30.13
N ALA A 215 -6.90 -7.42 30.26
CA ALA A 215 -5.84 -7.62 31.24
C ALA A 215 -5.30 -9.07 31.29
N GLY A 216 -5.15 -9.70 30.15
CA GLY A 216 -4.67 -11.08 29.99
C GLY A 216 -5.72 -12.17 30.30
N GLN A 217 -6.95 -11.82 30.67
CA GLN A 217 -8.04 -12.78 30.88
C GLN A 217 -8.87 -12.95 29.59
N PRO A 218 -9.14 -14.17 29.14
CA PRO A 218 -10.01 -14.42 28.01
C PRO A 218 -11.45 -14.07 28.35
N MET A 219 -12.10 -13.34 27.48
CA MET A 219 -13.50 -12.92 27.60
C MET A 219 -14.21 -13.05 26.26
N GLN A 220 -15.52 -13.13 26.34
CA GLN A 220 -16.39 -13.21 25.17
C GLN A 220 -17.56 -12.26 25.31
N VAL A 221 -17.98 -11.63 24.23
CA VAL A 221 -19.14 -10.76 24.21
C VAL A 221 -19.93 -10.96 22.91
N ARG A 222 -21.26 -10.98 23.00
CA ARG A 222 -22.13 -10.99 21.85
C ARG A 222 -22.66 -9.59 21.59
N LEU A 223 -22.48 -9.10 20.37
CA LEU A 223 -22.86 -7.76 19.95
C LEU A 223 -23.77 -7.82 18.72
N PHE A 224 -24.79 -6.97 18.69
CA PHE A 224 -25.52 -6.70 17.44
C PHE A 224 -24.82 -5.56 16.71
N ILE A 225 -24.39 -5.79 15.49
CA ILE A 225 -23.72 -4.79 14.67
C ILE A 225 -24.67 -4.27 13.59
N GLY A 226 -24.61 -2.95 13.32
CA GLY A 226 -25.49 -2.29 12.35
C GLY A 226 -25.13 -2.60 10.89
N ASP A 227 -25.74 -1.85 9.98
CA ASP A 227 -25.62 -1.95 8.53
C ASP A 227 -24.17 -1.78 8.03
N GLN A 228 -23.38 -0.96 8.71
CA GLN A 228 -21.96 -0.76 8.38
C GLN A 228 -21.03 -1.87 8.87
N ALA A 229 -21.58 -2.90 9.53
CA ALA A 229 -20.80 -4.02 10.12
C ALA A 229 -19.62 -3.56 11.01
N LYS A 230 -19.80 -2.45 11.75
CA LYS A 230 -18.81 -1.86 12.64
C LYS A 230 -19.24 -2.05 14.09
N ILE A 231 -18.30 -2.40 14.96
CA ILE A 231 -18.55 -2.56 16.40
C ILE A 231 -18.52 -1.25 17.18
N GLY A 232 -18.07 -0.15 16.58
CA GLY A 232 -18.05 1.17 17.22
C GLY A 232 -16.87 1.34 18.20
N VAL A 233 -15.68 0.95 17.77
CA VAL A 233 -14.42 1.21 18.49
C VAL A 233 -13.40 1.88 17.57
N PHE A 234 -12.50 2.65 18.16
CA PHE A 234 -11.23 3.01 17.53
C PHE A 234 -10.17 2.00 17.96
N ALA A 235 -9.45 1.46 16.99
CA ALA A 235 -8.33 0.56 17.24
C ALA A 235 -7.05 1.36 17.41
N LYS A 236 -6.11 0.85 18.21
CA LYS A 236 -4.76 1.42 18.28
C LYS A 236 -4.09 1.32 16.90
N GLY A 237 -3.48 2.42 16.47
CA GLY A 237 -2.74 2.47 15.21
C GLY A 237 -1.42 1.70 15.25
N ALA A 238 -0.80 1.53 14.08
CA ALA A 238 0.47 0.82 13.93
C ALA A 238 1.59 1.36 14.83
N GLY A 239 1.63 2.66 15.08
CA GLY A 239 2.61 3.30 15.97
C GLY A 239 2.55 2.86 17.44
N ALA A 240 1.47 2.19 17.86
CA ALA A 240 1.39 1.59 19.20
C ALA A 240 2.13 0.24 19.30
N PHE A 241 2.39 -0.42 18.19
CA PHE A 241 2.99 -1.76 18.12
C PHE A 241 4.35 -1.78 17.45
N TYR A 242 4.60 -0.82 16.56
CA TYR A 242 5.82 -0.73 15.76
C TYR A 242 6.39 0.66 15.83
N THR A 243 7.68 0.75 16.02
CA THR A 243 8.39 2.03 16.02
C THR A 243 9.14 2.15 14.69
N PRO A 244 8.70 3.05 13.77
CA PRO A 244 9.46 3.30 12.56
C PRO A 244 10.84 3.84 12.92
N VAL A 245 11.84 3.48 12.14
CA VAL A 245 13.18 4.06 12.25
C VAL A 245 13.17 5.37 11.48
N HIS A 246 13.31 6.47 12.21
CA HIS A 246 13.48 7.78 11.62
C HIS A 246 14.94 8.02 11.28
N THR A 247 15.23 8.41 10.05
CA THR A 247 16.57 8.76 9.59
C THR A 247 16.60 10.23 9.21
N ASP A 248 17.33 11.02 9.99
CA ASP A 248 17.60 12.43 9.67
C ASP A 248 18.74 12.54 8.67
N TYR A 249 18.64 13.50 7.75
CA TYR A 249 19.68 13.81 6.79
C TYR A 249 20.19 15.22 7.01
N THR A 250 21.52 15.39 7.15
CA THR A 250 22.12 16.71 7.04
C THR A 250 22.02 17.23 5.60
N PHE A 251 22.11 18.55 5.39
CA PHE A 251 21.99 19.13 4.06
C PHE A 251 22.89 18.45 3.00
N PHE A 252 24.14 18.17 3.35
CA PHE A 252 25.07 17.51 2.43
C PHE A 252 24.77 16.02 2.19
N GLN A 253 24.16 15.35 3.15
CA GLN A 253 23.72 13.95 3.01
C GLN A 253 22.40 13.85 2.24
N ALA A 254 21.54 14.85 2.38
CA ALA A 254 20.22 14.87 1.73
C ALA A 254 20.32 14.98 0.20
N ILE A 255 21.36 15.68 -0.32
CA ILE A 255 21.52 15.83 -1.78
C ILE A 255 21.76 14.49 -2.47
N PRO A 256 22.80 13.70 -2.14
CA PRO A 256 22.98 12.40 -2.78
C PRO A 256 21.86 11.40 -2.47
N ALA A 257 21.32 11.41 -1.24
CA ALA A 257 20.18 10.58 -0.87
C ALA A 257 18.93 10.92 -1.70
N GLY A 258 18.65 12.21 -1.92
CA GLY A 258 17.53 12.68 -2.75
C GLY A 258 17.70 12.29 -4.22
N ILE A 259 18.92 12.38 -4.74
CA ILE A 259 19.23 11.94 -6.12
C ILE A 259 18.99 10.43 -6.25
N GLN A 260 19.47 9.63 -5.30
CA GLN A 260 19.27 8.19 -5.30
C GLN A 260 17.78 7.84 -5.20
N TYR A 261 17.08 8.46 -4.24
CA TYR A 261 15.65 8.24 -4.04
C TYR A 261 14.82 8.60 -5.28
N GLY A 262 15.11 9.75 -5.91
CA GLY A 262 14.44 10.16 -7.13
C GLY A 262 14.76 9.24 -8.32
N TRP A 263 15.99 8.74 -8.40
CA TRP A 263 16.39 7.78 -9.42
C TRP A 263 15.68 6.42 -9.25
N ASP A 264 15.68 5.90 -8.02
CA ASP A 264 15.01 4.63 -7.70
C ASP A 264 13.50 4.72 -7.96
N PHE A 265 12.89 5.88 -7.62
CA PHE A 265 11.50 6.17 -7.96
C PHE A 265 11.26 6.14 -9.47
N LEU A 266 12.12 6.80 -10.27
CA LEU A 266 12.01 6.79 -11.72
C LEU A 266 12.17 5.38 -12.30
N VAL A 267 13.16 4.63 -11.83
CA VAL A 267 13.39 3.24 -12.28
C VAL A 267 12.17 2.38 -11.94
N SER A 268 11.64 2.47 -10.74
CA SER A 268 10.44 1.75 -10.32
C SER A 268 9.23 2.12 -11.19
N TYR A 269 9.07 3.40 -11.51
CA TYR A 269 8.01 3.88 -12.38
C TYR A 269 8.13 3.31 -13.81
N VAL A 270 9.37 3.32 -14.37
CA VAL A 270 9.63 2.73 -15.69
C VAL A 270 9.36 1.21 -15.69
N LYS A 271 9.77 0.49 -14.64
CA LYS A 271 9.49 -0.94 -14.49
C LYS A 271 7.98 -1.25 -14.46
N GLN A 272 7.16 -0.37 -13.87
CA GLN A 272 5.71 -0.53 -13.86
C GLN A 272 5.09 -0.50 -15.26
N PHE A 273 5.70 0.20 -16.24
CA PHE A 273 5.24 0.13 -17.61
C PHE A 273 5.25 -1.28 -18.20
N ARG A 274 6.12 -2.17 -17.72
CA ARG A 274 6.11 -3.57 -18.14
C ARG A 274 4.76 -4.25 -17.84
N LEU A 275 4.13 -3.91 -16.71
CA LEU A 275 2.83 -4.45 -16.33
C LEU A 275 1.70 -3.94 -17.24
N ILE A 276 1.82 -2.73 -17.80
CA ILE A 276 0.83 -2.15 -18.72
C ILE A 276 0.72 -2.95 -20.04
N PHE A 277 1.79 -3.61 -20.44
CA PHE A 277 1.80 -4.45 -21.65
C PHE A 277 1.19 -5.84 -21.45
N THR A 278 0.80 -6.20 -20.21
CA THR A 278 -0.03 -7.37 -19.96
C THR A 278 -1.50 -7.05 -20.23
N LYS A 279 -2.32 -8.07 -20.51
CA LYS A 279 -3.75 -7.90 -20.79
C LYS A 279 -4.49 -7.25 -19.61
N GLU A 280 -4.19 -7.68 -18.40
CA GLU A 280 -4.76 -7.20 -17.14
C GLU A 280 -4.27 -5.80 -16.81
N GLY A 281 -2.97 -5.52 -17.03
CA GLY A 281 -2.40 -4.18 -16.85
C GLY A 281 -2.94 -3.17 -17.85
N ALA A 282 -3.20 -3.55 -19.09
CA ALA A 282 -3.80 -2.67 -20.09
C ALA A 282 -5.23 -2.24 -19.69
N GLN A 283 -5.98 -3.08 -18.96
CA GLN A 283 -7.30 -2.74 -18.44
C GLN A 283 -7.24 -1.79 -17.23
N SER A 284 -6.15 -1.79 -16.46
CA SER A 284 -5.95 -0.89 -15.33
C SER A 284 -5.57 0.53 -15.75
N VAL A 285 -5.06 0.71 -16.98
CA VAL A 285 -4.77 2.05 -17.52
C VAL A 285 -6.09 2.71 -17.90
N GLY A 286 -6.55 3.61 -17.05
CA GLY A 286 -7.74 4.41 -17.30
C GLY A 286 -7.55 5.27 -18.55
N GLY A 287 -8.34 5.02 -19.58
CA GLY A 287 -8.44 5.88 -20.75
C GLY A 287 -9.10 7.24 -20.43
N PHE A 288 -9.28 8.10 -21.44
CA PHE A 288 -9.94 9.42 -21.31
C PHE A 288 -11.29 9.35 -20.56
N GLY A 289 -12.04 8.25 -20.69
CA GLY A 289 -13.28 8.02 -19.95
C GLY A 289 -13.10 7.86 -18.44
N ALA A 290 -11.96 7.32 -17.98
CA ALA A 290 -11.67 7.21 -16.55
C ALA A 290 -11.30 8.58 -15.96
N ILE A 291 -10.61 9.43 -16.73
CA ILE A 291 -10.30 10.81 -16.33
C ILE A 291 -11.58 11.64 -16.26
N SER A 292 -12.49 11.51 -17.24
CA SER A 292 -13.79 12.20 -17.23
C SER A 292 -14.63 11.85 -16.00
N ASN A 293 -14.57 10.60 -15.52
CA ASN A 293 -15.29 10.16 -14.33
C ASN A 293 -14.65 10.60 -12.98
N MET A 294 -13.48 11.23 -13.01
CA MET A 294 -12.86 11.82 -11.81
C MET A 294 -13.39 13.20 -11.47
N PHE A 295 -14.01 13.88 -12.45
CA PHE A 295 -14.61 15.19 -12.23
C PHE A 295 -16.12 15.02 -12.02
N PRO A 296 -16.66 15.40 -10.85
CA PRO A 296 -18.09 15.42 -10.64
C PRO A 296 -18.72 16.47 -11.58
N GLU A 297 -19.88 16.13 -12.17
CA GLU A 297 -20.74 17.08 -12.89
C GLU A 297 -21.31 18.13 -11.95
#